data_ba9ebf66040eba017e9d15a031dd2737
#
_entry.id   ba9ebf66040eba017e9d15a031dd2737
#
_cell.length_a   1.000
_cell.length_b   1.000
_cell.length_c   1.000
_cell.angle_alpha   90.00
_cell.angle_beta   90.00
_cell.angle_gamma   90.00
#
_symmetry.space_group_name_H-M   'P 1'
#
loop_
_entity.id
_entity.type
_entity.pdbx_description
1 polymer ?
#
loop_
_entity_poly.entity_id
_entity_poly.type
_entity_poly.pdbx_seq_one_letter_code
_entity_poly.pdbx_strand_id
1 'polypeptide(L)'
;MTRRIVLILALALALVAPAGIARATTADKPAVLAGWTQPTKASYAAWNAARLDRGPWKEYGFDWSTDDCSASPERPLGFDFTIACRHHDFGYRNYKDLGQFRANKARVDDTFYADMKRVCVRHHIAVRAACYTVAWTYYQAVYLFGSVTAVRQADINRAATLMRDR
;
A
#
# COMPACT_ATOMS: atom_id res chain seq x y z
N MET A 1 8.86 61.46 -51.57
CA MET A 1 7.75 60.48 -51.34
C MET A 1 8.23 59.49 -50.27
N THR A 2 7.95 59.73 -49.02
CA THR A 2 8.47 58.92 -47.89
C THR A 2 7.29 58.07 -47.38
N ARG A 3 7.34 56.74 -47.62
CA ARG A 3 6.38 55.77 -47.12
C ARG A 3 6.71 55.46 -45.63
N ARG A 4 5.83 55.85 -44.72
CA ARG A 4 5.89 55.44 -43.33
C ARG A 4 5.29 54.03 -43.17
N ILE A 5 6.08 53.08 -42.76
CA ILE A 5 5.65 51.72 -42.43
C ILE A 5 5.23 51.78 -40.93
N VAL A 6 3.96 51.55 -40.65
CA VAL A 6 3.43 51.44 -39.29
C VAL A 6 3.50 49.94 -38.93
N LEU A 7 4.40 49.58 -38.02
CA LEU A 7 4.46 48.25 -37.40
C LEU A 7 3.36 48.19 -36.33
N ILE A 8 2.37 47.33 -36.52
CA ILE A 8 1.37 47.00 -35.50
C ILE A 8 1.91 45.81 -34.71
N LEU A 9 2.37 46.03 -33.47
CA LEU A 9 2.71 44.95 -32.54
C LEU A 9 1.38 44.41 -31.99
N ALA A 10 1.01 43.18 -32.43
CA ALA A 10 -0.08 42.42 -31.81
C ALA A 10 0.44 41.76 -30.52
N LEU A 11 0.02 42.29 -29.37
CA LEU A 11 0.31 41.71 -28.07
C LEU A 11 -0.65 40.50 -27.84
N ALA A 12 -0.14 39.28 -28.02
CA ALA A 12 -0.89 38.06 -27.68
C ALA A 12 -0.91 37.89 -26.16
N LEU A 13 -2.06 38.21 -25.53
CA LEU A 13 -2.31 37.90 -24.14
C LEU A 13 -2.59 36.40 -24.02
N ALA A 14 -1.62 35.62 -23.57
CA ALA A 14 -1.82 34.21 -23.22
C ALA A 14 -2.67 34.15 -21.92
N LEU A 15 -3.93 33.76 -22.05
CA LEU A 15 -4.80 33.42 -20.93
C LEU A 15 -4.28 32.13 -20.29
N VAL A 16 -3.53 32.26 -19.18
CA VAL A 16 -3.20 31.14 -18.32
C VAL A 16 -4.50 30.81 -17.56
N ALA A 17 -5.22 29.80 -18.02
CA ALA A 17 -6.34 29.25 -17.27
C ALA A 17 -5.79 28.63 -15.96
N PRO A 18 -6.37 28.95 -14.79
CA PRO A 18 -5.99 28.28 -13.56
C PRO A 18 -6.26 26.78 -13.73
N ALA A 19 -5.24 25.94 -13.47
CA ALA A 19 -5.42 24.51 -13.38
C ALA A 19 -6.45 24.23 -12.28
N GLY A 20 -7.69 23.94 -12.70
CA GLY A 20 -8.73 23.56 -11.79
C GLY A 20 -8.26 22.36 -10.99
N ILE A 21 -8.32 22.44 -9.66
CA ILE A 21 -8.11 21.30 -8.77
C ILE A 21 -9.19 20.29 -9.17
N ALA A 22 -8.79 19.24 -9.90
CA ALA A 22 -9.69 18.16 -10.27
C ALA A 22 -10.24 17.57 -8.95
N ARG A 23 -11.52 17.79 -8.71
CA ARG A 23 -12.20 17.22 -7.55
C ARG A 23 -12.24 15.70 -7.78
N ALA A 24 -11.62 14.96 -6.88
CA ALA A 24 -11.66 13.50 -6.93
C ALA A 24 -13.12 13.04 -6.94
N THR A 25 -13.50 12.27 -7.95
CA THR A 25 -14.85 11.72 -8.07
C THR A 25 -14.84 10.28 -7.57
N THR A 26 -15.97 9.79 -7.08
CA THR A 26 -16.12 8.38 -6.67
C THR A 26 -15.79 7.40 -7.82
N ALA A 27 -15.87 7.86 -9.07
CA ALA A 27 -15.47 7.09 -10.25
C ALA A 27 -13.97 6.70 -10.24
N ASP A 28 -13.11 7.49 -9.56
CA ASP A 28 -11.68 7.25 -9.49
C ASP A 28 -11.28 6.28 -8.35
N LYS A 29 -12.24 5.87 -7.50
CA LYS A 29 -11.98 4.95 -6.37
C LYS A 29 -11.18 3.71 -6.77
N PRO A 30 -11.52 2.97 -7.85
CA PRO A 30 -10.75 1.81 -8.26
C PRO A 30 -9.31 2.15 -8.66
N ALA A 31 -9.09 3.29 -9.34
CA ALA A 31 -7.77 3.72 -9.76
C ALA A 31 -6.89 4.12 -8.56
N VAL A 32 -7.45 4.87 -7.60
CA VAL A 32 -6.76 5.24 -6.36
C VAL A 32 -6.40 3.99 -5.55
N LEU A 33 -7.36 3.08 -5.36
CA LEU A 33 -7.14 1.82 -4.67
C LEU A 33 -6.03 0.99 -5.35
N ALA A 34 -6.05 0.90 -6.68
CA ALA A 34 -5.02 0.21 -7.45
C ALA A 34 -3.63 0.87 -7.27
N GLY A 35 -3.57 2.19 -7.24
CA GLY A 35 -2.33 2.94 -6.99
C GLY A 35 -1.77 2.72 -5.59
N TRP A 36 -2.64 2.53 -4.60
CA TRP A 36 -2.24 2.32 -3.21
C TRP A 36 -1.92 0.87 -2.86
N THR A 37 -2.28 -0.08 -3.67
CA THR A 37 -2.08 -1.51 -3.40
C THR A 37 -1.06 -2.15 -4.35
N GLN A 38 0.04 -1.44 -4.64
CA GLN A 38 1.18 -1.96 -5.37
C GLN A 38 2.34 -2.31 -4.40
N PRO A 39 3.18 -3.32 -4.70
CA PRO A 39 4.29 -3.72 -3.85
C PRO A 39 5.47 -2.72 -3.88
N THR A 40 5.21 -1.44 -4.14
CA THR A 40 6.20 -0.38 -4.27
C THR A 40 6.28 0.50 -3.03
N LYS A 41 7.44 1.16 -2.82
CA LYS A 41 7.61 2.13 -1.75
C LYS A 41 6.70 3.35 -1.92
N ALA A 42 6.48 3.79 -3.15
CA ALA A 42 5.62 4.94 -3.46
C ALA A 42 4.16 4.64 -3.11
N SER A 43 3.65 3.46 -3.49
CA SER A 43 2.30 3.00 -3.14
C SER A 43 2.08 2.95 -1.64
N TYR A 44 3.01 2.31 -0.90
CA TYR A 44 2.96 2.28 0.56
C TYR A 44 2.94 3.70 1.16
N ALA A 45 3.80 4.60 0.70
CA ALA A 45 3.88 5.96 1.22
C ALA A 45 2.57 6.73 0.98
N ALA A 46 1.98 6.62 -0.22
CA ALA A 46 0.73 7.27 -0.58
C ALA A 46 -0.45 6.75 0.27
N TRP A 47 -0.59 5.42 0.38
CA TRP A 47 -1.60 4.81 1.26
C TRP A 47 -1.43 5.23 2.72
N ASN A 48 -0.20 5.19 3.24
CA ASN A 48 0.05 5.52 4.64
C ASN A 48 -0.21 7.00 4.95
N ALA A 49 0.10 7.91 4.02
CA ALA A 49 -0.26 9.32 4.15
C ALA A 49 -1.78 9.51 4.20
N ALA A 50 -2.51 8.86 3.29
CA ALA A 50 -3.97 8.91 3.27
C ALA A 50 -4.61 8.29 4.52
N ARG A 51 -4.02 7.21 5.06
CA ARG A 51 -4.45 6.59 6.32
C ARG A 51 -4.32 7.53 7.51
N LEU A 52 -3.27 8.36 7.53
CA LEU A 52 -3.00 9.33 8.61
C LEU A 52 -3.87 10.60 8.48
N ASP A 53 -4.19 10.99 7.25
CA ASP A 53 -5.10 12.09 6.94
C ASP A 53 -6.19 11.63 5.96
N ARG A 54 -7.31 11.18 6.50
CA ARG A 54 -8.45 10.65 5.74
C ARG A 54 -9.37 11.73 5.21
N GLY A 55 -9.21 12.99 5.65
CA GLY A 55 -10.08 14.10 5.28
C GLY A 55 -10.28 14.23 3.76
N PRO A 56 -9.20 14.37 2.97
CA PRO A 56 -9.27 14.48 1.51
C PRO A 56 -9.91 13.28 0.80
N TRP A 57 -9.96 12.12 1.45
CA TRP A 57 -10.38 10.84 0.89
C TRP A 57 -11.77 10.39 1.34
N LYS A 58 -12.46 11.23 2.13
CA LYS A 58 -13.76 10.88 2.72
C LYS A 58 -14.82 10.52 1.67
N GLU A 59 -14.85 11.24 0.55
CA GLU A 59 -15.84 11.05 -0.50
C GLU A 59 -15.70 9.71 -1.25
N TYR A 60 -14.52 9.07 -1.18
CA TYR A 60 -14.30 7.76 -1.77
C TYR A 60 -14.96 6.62 -0.98
N GLY A 61 -15.36 6.85 0.27
CA GLY A 61 -15.96 5.83 1.12
C GLY A 61 -15.10 4.59 1.28
N PHE A 62 -13.77 4.76 1.46
CA PHE A 62 -12.88 3.64 1.73
C PHE A 62 -13.17 3.03 3.10
N ASP A 63 -13.19 1.70 3.15
CA ASP A 63 -13.17 0.96 4.42
C ASP A 63 -11.74 0.96 4.99
N TRP A 64 -11.56 1.67 6.10
CA TRP A 64 -10.32 1.78 6.85
C TRP A 64 -10.30 0.89 8.10
N SER A 65 -11.32 0.05 8.27
CA SER A 65 -11.35 -0.88 9.40
C SER A 65 -10.25 -1.93 9.26
N THR A 66 -9.78 -2.45 10.37
CA THR A 66 -8.74 -3.45 10.44
C THR A 66 -8.93 -4.30 11.70
N ASP A 67 -8.56 -5.54 11.63
CA ASP A 67 -8.36 -6.45 12.75
C ASP A 67 -6.86 -6.78 12.94
N ASP A 68 -6.00 -5.89 12.41
CA ASP A 68 -4.54 -5.99 12.43
C ASP A 68 -4.06 -7.33 11.82
N CYS A 69 -3.24 -8.10 12.50
CA CYS A 69 -2.84 -9.43 12.01
C CYS A 69 -3.86 -10.53 12.39
N SER A 70 -5.10 -10.15 12.76
CA SER A 70 -6.16 -11.07 13.20
C SER A 70 -5.71 -11.95 14.37
N ALA A 71 -5.86 -13.26 14.30
CA ALA A 71 -5.44 -14.20 15.35
C ALA A 71 -3.93 -14.52 15.34
N SER A 72 -3.16 -13.92 14.42
CA SER A 72 -1.70 -14.10 14.34
C SER A 72 -0.98 -13.00 15.13
N PRO A 73 0.22 -13.24 15.67
CA PRO A 73 0.98 -12.21 16.35
C PRO A 73 1.31 -11.02 15.44
N GLU A 74 1.07 -9.78 15.90
CA GLU A 74 1.49 -8.57 15.19
C GLU A 74 3.02 -8.39 15.20
N ARG A 75 3.67 -8.92 16.24
CA ARG A 75 5.12 -8.76 16.49
C ARG A 75 5.84 -10.09 16.62
N PRO A 76 5.77 -10.97 15.61
CA PRO A 76 6.45 -12.26 15.66
C PRO A 76 7.97 -12.07 15.82
N LEU A 77 8.56 -12.67 16.85
CA LEU A 77 9.98 -12.51 17.19
C LEU A 77 10.44 -11.03 17.37
N GLY A 78 9.53 -10.13 17.69
CA GLY A 78 9.79 -8.70 17.85
C GLY A 78 9.74 -7.89 16.54
N PHE A 79 9.46 -8.48 15.39
CA PHE A 79 9.27 -7.78 14.12
C PHE A 79 7.85 -7.24 14.02
N ASP A 80 7.67 -5.92 14.03
CA ASP A 80 6.36 -5.28 14.02
C ASP A 80 5.76 -5.25 12.62
N PHE A 81 4.84 -6.18 12.33
CA PHE A 81 4.13 -6.28 11.07
C PHE A 81 2.74 -5.60 11.09
N THR A 82 2.36 -4.97 12.19
CA THR A 82 1.03 -4.35 12.37
C THR A 82 0.62 -3.48 11.19
N ILE A 83 1.52 -2.59 10.73
CA ILE A 83 1.18 -1.68 9.63
C ILE A 83 1.04 -2.41 8.28
N ALA A 84 1.78 -3.50 8.08
CA ALA A 84 1.64 -4.34 6.90
C ALA A 84 0.28 -5.06 6.91
N CYS A 85 -0.14 -5.59 8.05
CA CYS A 85 -1.46 -6.22 8.22
C CYS A 85 -2.60 -5.22 7.95
N ARG A 86 -2.51 -3.98 8.46
CA ARG A 86 -3.48 -2.92 8.18
C ARG A 86 -3.59 -2.57 6.70
N HIS A 87 -2.47 -2.55 5.99
CA HIS A 87 -2.47 -2.28 4.55
C HIS A 87 -3.10 -3.43 3.76
N HIS A 88 -2.84 -4.66 4.17
CA HIS A 88 -3.45 -5.86 3.61
C HIS A 88 -4.98 -5.87 3.80
N ASP A 89 -5.45 -5.60 5.02
CA ASP A 89 -6.87 -5.46 5.34
C ASP A 89 -7.55 -4.40 4.49
N PHE A 90 -6.91 -3.22 4.36
CA PHE A 90 -7.41 -2.15 3.52
C PHE A 90 -7.61 -2.61 2.08
N GLY A 91 -6.63 -3.27 1.49
CA GLY A 91 -6.74 -3.83 0.13
C GLY A 91 -7.87 -4.85 0.03
N TYR A 92 -7.90 -5.82 0.95
CA TYR A 92 -8.90 -6.90 0.94
C TYR A 92 -10.32 -6.37 1.07
N ARG A 93 -10.59 -5.50 2.05
CA ARG A 93 -11.94 -4.98 2.33
C ARG A 93 -12.45 -4.14 1.16
N ASN A 94 -11.66 -3.21 0.67
CA ASN A 94 -12.07 -2.32 -0.41
C ASN A 94 -12.21 -3.04 -1.76
N TYR A 95 -11.39 -4.05 -2.07
CA TYR A 95 -11.61 -4.86 -3.29
C TYR A 95 -12.81 -5.79 -3.18
N LYS A 96 -13.16 -6.26 -1.98
CA LYS A 96 -14.42 -7.01 -1.76
C LYS A 96 -15.63 -6.11 -1.98
N ASP A 97 -15.62 -4.89 -1.44
CA ASP A 97 -16.68 -3.89 -1.63
C ASP A 97 -16.89 -3.55 -3.12
N LEU A 98 -15.82 -3.47 -3.89
CA LEU A 98 -15.89 -3.23 -5.33
C LEU A 98 -16.25 -4.47 -6.17
N GLY A 99 -16.39 -5.65 -5.56
CA GLY A 99 -16.56 -6.90 -6.31
C GLY A 99 -15.36 -7.31 -7.14
N GLN A 100 -14.18 -6.73 -6.89
CA GLN A 100 -12.95 -6.92 -7.67
C GLN A 100 -11.88 -7.73 -6.94
N PHE A 101 -12.22 -8.35 -5.83
CA PHE A 101 -11.27 -9.03 -4.95
C PHE A 101 -10.46 -10.11 -5.67
N ARG A 102 -11.13 -10.98 -6.43
CA ARG A 102 -10.51 -12.11 -7.11
C ARG A 102 -9.37 -11.70 -8.05
N ALA A 103 -9.58 -10.62 -8.80
CA ALA A 103 -8.61 -10.10 -9.77
C ALA A 103 -7.41 -9.40 -9.11
N ASN A 104 -7.55 -8.98 -7.85
CA ASN A 104 -6.56 -8.13 -7.16
C ASN A 104 -5.90 -8.81 -5.96
N LYS A 105 -6.42 -9.96 -5.51
CA LYS A 105 -5.92 -10.68 -4.32
C LYS A 105 -4.41 -10.90 -4.36
N ALA A 106 -3.89 -11.49 -5.44
CA ALA A 106 -2.47 -11.78 -5.55
C ALA A 106 -1.59 -10.53 -5.38
N ARG A 107 -1.98 -9.43 -6.02
CA ARG A 107 -1.26 -8.15 -5.89
C ARG A 107 -1.31 -7.60 -4.47
N VAL A 108 -2.44 -7.71 -3.77
CA VAL A 108 -2.55 -7.27 -2.37
C VAL A 108 -1.69 -8.14 -1.47
N ASP A 109 -1.63 -9.45 -1.69
CA ASP A 109 -0.74 -10.36 -0.96
C ASP A 109 0.73 -10.04 -1.21
N ASP A 110 1.11 -9.76 -2.46
CA ASP A 110 2.47 -9.34 -2.81
C ASP A 110 2.84 -8.01 -2.16
N THR A 111 1.87 -7.08 -2.06
CA THR A 111 2.03 -5.81 -1.37
C THR A 111 2.26 -6.03 0.11
N PHE A 112 1.50 -6.91 0.75
CA PHE A 112 1.68 -7.30 2.14
C PHE A 112 3.09 -7.84 2.40
N TYR A 113 3.57 -8.76 1.55
CA TYR A 113 4.92 -9.30 1.67
C TYR A 113 5.99 -8.21 1.49
N ALA A 114 5.81 -7.30 0.52
CA ALA A 114 6.72 -6.17 0.32
C ALA A 114 6.77 -5.25 1.55
N ASP A 115 5.63 -5.01 2.21
CA ASP A 115 5.54 -4.17 3.40
C ASP A 115 6.26 -4.81 4.60
N MET A 116 6.07 -6.11 4.83
CA MET A 116 6.82 -6.84 5.85
C MET A 116 8.33 -6.81 5.58
N LYS A 117 8.75 -6.95 4.32
CA LYS A 117 10.18 -6.80 3.95
C LYS A 117 10.73 -5.41 4.26
N ARG A 118 9.91 -4.34 4.14
CA ARG A 118 10.29 -2.97 4.55
C ARG A 118 10.54 -2.87 6.05
N VAL A 119 9.81 -3.63 6.85
CA VAL A 119 10.09 -3.75 8.29
C VAL A 119 11.45 -4.42 8.49
N CYS A 120 11.69 -5.55 7.81
CA CYS A 120 12.90 -6.35 7.99
C CYS A 120 14.19 -5.55 7.69
N VAL A 121 14.20 -4.70 6.66
CA VAL A 121 15.40 -3.92 6.31
C VAL A 121 15.79 -2.87 7.37
N ARG A 122 14.90 -2.54 8.30
CA ARG A 122 15.19 -1.59 9.40
C ARG A 122 15.93 -2.25 10.55
N HIS A 123 15.93 -3.57 10.62
CA HIS A 123 16.62 -4.32 11.67
C HIS A 123 18.10 -4.53 11.35
N HIS A 124 18.87 -4.87 12.38
CA HIS A 124 20.30 -5.20 12.20
C HIS A 124 20.45 -6.43 11.27
N ILE A 125 21.53 -6.42 10.47
CA ILE A 125 21.75 -7.42 9.42
C ILE A 125 21.68 -8.86 9.96
N ALA A 126 22.18 -9.08 11.17
CA ALA A 126 22.22 -10.40 11.80
C ALA A 126 20.84 -11.05 12.01
N VAL A 127 19.76 -10.26 12.12
CA VAL A 127 18.40 -10.77 12.35
C VAL A 127 17.48 -10.65 11.14
N ARG A 128 17.97 -10.05 10.04
CA ARG A 128 17.14 -9.84 8.82
C ARG A 128 16.68 -11.16 8.20
N ALA A 129 17.54 -12.16 8.19
CA ALA A 129 17.20 -13.47 7.63
C ALA A 129 16.00 -14.09 8.38
N ALA A 130 16.02 -14.07 9.72
CA ALA A 130 14.89 -14.51 10.53
C ALA A 130 13.61 -13.71 10.23
N CYS A 131 13.72 -12.37 10.12
CA CYS A 131 12.59 -11.52 9.75
C CYS A 131 11.99 -11.90 8.40
N TYR A 132 12.82 -12.11 7.37
CA TYR A 132 12.35 -12.51 6.04
C TYR A 132 11.68 -13.89 6.05
N THR A 133 12.18 -14.84 6.83
CA THR A 133 11.56 -16.17 6.98
C THR A 133 10.17 -16.04 7.60
N VAL A 134 10.03 -15.24 8.65
CA VAL A 134 8.72 -15.00 9.28
C VAL A 134 7.79 -14.25 8.31
N ALA A 135 8.27 -13.22 7.62
CA ALA A 135 7.48 -12.51 6.61
C ALA A 135 6.99 -13.46 5.50
N TRP A 136 7.82 -14.39 5.06
CA TRP A 136 7.44 -15.41 4.09
C TRP A 136 6.35 -16.34 4.62
N THR A 137 6.43 -16.75 5.89
CA THR A 137 5.40 -17.59 6.53
C THR A 137 4.04 -16.90 6.53
N TYR A 138 3.98 -15.60 6.84
CA TYR A 138 2.75 -14.80 6.79
C TYR A 138 2.22 -14.67 5.36
N TYR A 139 3.11 -14.40 4.39
CA TYR A 139 2.74 -14.33 2.98
C TYR A 139 2.11 -15.63 2.48
N GLN A 140 2.73 -16.78 2.78
CA GLN A 140 2.20 -18.09 2.39
C GLN A 140 0.82 -18.36 2.98
N ALA A 141 0.57 -17.92 4.21
CA ALA A 141 -0.74 -18.07 4.84
C ALA A 141 -1.83 -17.30 4.08
N VAL A 142 -1.60 -16.03 3.73
CA VAL A 142 -2.59 -15.25 2.97
C VAL A 142 -2.71 -15.74 1.53
N TYR A 143 -1.60 -16.13 0.90
CA TYR A 143 -1.59 -16.64 -0.46
C TYR A 143 -2.44 -17.90 -0.61
N LEU A 144 -2.23 -18.88 0.29
CA LEU A 144 -2.89 -20.19 0.23
C LEU A 144 -4.30 -20.18 0.83
N PHE A 145 -4.51 -19.47 1.93
CA PHE A 145 -5.73 -19.54 2.73
C PHE A 145 -6.53 -18.23 2.75
N GLY A 146 -6.00 -17.15 2.18
CA GLY A 146 -6.65 -15.84 2.16
C GLY A 146 -6.71 -15.16 3.53
N SER A 147 -5.97 -15.64 4.52
CA SER A 147 -5.97 -15.09 5.88
C SER A 147 -4.68 -15.40 6.61
N VAL A 148 -4.20 -14.44 7.40
CA VAL A 148 -3.07 -14.64 8.33
C VAL A 148 -3.46 -15.48 9.55
N THR A 149 -4.74 -15.70 9.80
CA THR A 149 -5.20 -16.56 10.92
C THR A 149 -4.66 -17.99 10.86
N ALA A 150 -4.15 -18.41 9.70
CA ALA A 150 -3.48 -19.69 9.53
C ALA A 150 -2.06 -19.74 10.14
N VAL A 151 -1.45 -18.58 10.44
CA VAL A 151 -0.10 -18.52 11.05
C VAL A 151 -0.20 -18.74 12.55
N ARG A 152 0.34 -19.86 13.01
CA ARG A 152 0.37 -20.20 14.44
C ARG A 152 1.72 -19.85 15.06
N GLN A 153 1.75 -19.58 16.36
CA GLN A 153 3.00 -19.35 17.08
C GLN A 153 4.00 -20.51 16.89
N ALA A 154 3.51 -21.76 16.75
CA ALA A 154 4.35 -22.93 16.47
C ALA A 154 5.10 -22.81 15.14
N ASP A 155 4.48 -22.24 14.10
CA ASP A 155 5.11 -22.06 12.77
C ASP A 155 6.22 -20.99 12.85
N ILE A 156 5.99 -19.93 13.62
CA ILE A 156 6.98 -18.88 13.91
C ILE A 156 8.16 -19.47 14.68
N ASN A 157 7.90 -20.26 15.71
CA ASN A 157 8.94 -20.89 16.51
C ASN A 157 9.77 -21.88 15.68
N ARG A 158 9.13 -22.66 14.80
CA ARG A 158 9.82 -23.55 13.87
C ARG A 158 10.72 -22.78 12.90
N ALA A 159 10.22 -21.66 12.34
CA ALA A 159 11.03 -20.79 11.48
C ALA A 159 12.25 -20.26 12.22
N ALA A 160 12.10 -19.84 13.49
CA ALA A 160 13.19 -19.37 14.34
C ALA A 160 14.24 -20.47 14.64
N THR A 161 13.81 -21.72 14.84
CA THR A 161 14.71 -22.85 15.07
C THR A 161 15.54 -23.16 13.83
N LEU A 162 14.92 -23.27 12.66
CA LEU A 162 15.61 -23.53 11.40
C LEU A 162 16.67 -22.46 11.04
N MET A 163 16.55 -21.27 11.61
CA MET A 163 17.53 -20.20 11.41
C MET A 163 18.72 -20.28 12.36
N ARG A 164 18.55 -20.91 13.53
CA ARG A 164 19.65 -21.08 14.50
C ARG A 164 20.61 -22.24 14.11
N ASP A 165 20.08 -23.18 13.35
CA ASP A 165 20.81 -24.41 12.97
C ASP A 165 21.58 -24.24 11.64
N ARG A 166 21.66 -23.01 11.10
CA ARG A 166 22.43 -22.65 9.88
C ARG A 166 23.61 -21.77 10.20
#